data_44b60448d554350f0a3f7ed4fe6e236f
#
_entry.id   44b60448d554350f0a3f7ed4fe6e236f
#
_cell.length_a   1.000
_cell.length_b   1.000
_cell.length_c   1.000
_cell.angle_alpha   90.00
_cell.angle_beta   90.00
_cell.angle_gamma   90.00
#
_symmetry.space_group_name_H-M   'P 1'
#
loop_
_entity.id
_entity.type
_entity.pdbx_description
1 polymer ?
#
loop_
_entity_poly.entity_id
_entity_poly.type
_entity_poly.pdbx_seq_one_letter_code
_entity_poly.pdbx_strand_id
1 'polypeptide(L)' 'MKLLHKTSALSFYMIHTGFMAFKARIREILNATSDTNLEDMVDDDALHAFYRSGESPEFVAATLCDWSYQD' A
#
# COMPACT_ATOMS: atom_id res chain seq x y z
N MET A 1 -1.37 -25.37 20.61
CA MET A 1 -0.08 -24.82 20.23
C MET A 1 0.13 -24.80 18.72
N LYS A 2 -0.01 -25.98 18.12
CA LYS A 2 0.17 -26.07 16.67
C LYS A 2 -0.86 -25.26 15.91
N LEU A 3 -2.08 -25.20 16.42
CA LEU A 3 -3.12 -24.39 15.79
C LEU A 3 -2.78 -22.91 15.80
N LEU A 4 -2.22 -22.44 16.89
CA LEU A 4 -1.77 -21.06 16.99
C LEU A 4 -0.69 -20.74 15.98
N HIS A 5 0.23 -21.68 15.79
CA HIS A 5 1.31 -21.53 14.84
C HIS A 5 0.76 -21.38 13.41
N LYS A 6 -0.17 -22.25 13.05
CA LYS A 6 -0.78 -22.20 11.74
C LYS A 6 -1.58 -20.93 11.52
N THR A 7 -2.28 -20.51 12.54
CA THR A 7 -3.07 -19.28 12.47
C THR A 7 -2.16 -18.08 12.24
N SER A 8 -1.02 -18.03 12.92
CA SER A 8 -0.05 -16.96 12.71
C SER A 8 0.48 -16.91 11.30
N ALA A 9 0.79 -18.09 10.73
CA ALA A 9 1.31 -18.17 9.38
C ALA A 9 0.28 -17.68 8.37
N LEU A 10 -0.98 -18.11 8.55
CA LEU A 10 -2.06 -17.69 7.67
C LEU A 10 -2.30 -16.19 7.76
N SER A 11 -2.28 -15.67 8.97
CA SER A 11 -2.48 -14.24 9.20
C SER A 11 -1.40 -13.44 8.51
N PHE A 12 -0.16 -13.87 8.62
CA PHE A 12 0.97 -13.20 7.97
C PHE A 12 0.81 -13.22 6.45
N TYR A 13 0.40 -14.36 5.90
CA TYR A 13 0.19 -14.50 4.46
C TYR A 13 -0.90 -13.55 3.98
N MET A 14 -2.00 -13.47 4.71
CA MET A 14 -3.12 -12.61 4.33
C MET A 14 -2.73 -11.13 4.41
N ILE A 15 -1.95 -10.75 5.40
CA ILE A 15 -1.48 -9.37 5.53
C ILE A 15 -0.58 -9.02 4.34
N HIS A 16 0.32 -9.91 3.98
CA HIS A 16 1.22 -9.68 2.86
C HIS A 16 0.44 -9.56 1.55
N THR A 17 -0.50 -10.46 1.31
CA THR A 17 -1.33 -10.44 0.11
C THR A 17 -2.16 -9.17 0.05
N GLY A 18 -2.72 -8.76 1.19
CA GLY A 18 -3.50 -7.53 1.26
C GLY A 18 -2.67 -6.31 0.95
N PHE A 19 -1.44 -6.28 1.45
CA PHE A 19 -0.53 -5.17 1.17
C PHE A 19 -0.18 -5.10 -0.32
N MET A 20 0.07 -6.24 -0.94
CA MET A 20 0.39 -6.27 -2.37
C MET A 20 -0.77 -5.75 -3.21
N ALA A 21 -2.00 -6.13 -2.85
CA ALA A 21 -3.18 -5.62 -3.55
C ALA A 21 -3.35 -4.12 -3.33
N PHE A 22 -3.11 -3.66 -2.11
CA PHE A 22 -3.16 -2.24 -1.75
C PHE A 22 -2.17 -1.44 -2.61
N LYS A 23 -0.94 -1.91 -2.67
CA LYS A 23 0.11 -1.26 -3.44
C LYS A 23 -0.21 -1.25 -4.94
N ALA A 24 -0.71 -2.36 -5.45
CA ALA A 24 -1.06 -2.47 -6.87
C ALA A 24 -2.17 -1.49 -7.25
N ARG A 25 -3.13 -1.31 -6.36
CA ARG A 25 -4.23 -0.38 -6.61
C ARG A 25 -3.73 1.06 -6.64
N ILE A 26 -2.84 1.42 -5.71
CA ILE A 26 -2.25 2.76 -5.70
C ILE A 26 -1.49 3.01 -6.99
N ARG A 27 -0.68 2.04 -7.41
CA ARG A 27 0.09 2.16 -8.65
C ARG A 27 -0.84 2.37 -9.85
N GLU A 28 -1.94 1.64 -9.88
CA GLU A 28 -2.92 1.74 -10.95
C GLU A 28 -3.51 3.15 -11.02
N ILE A 29 -3.89 3.70 -9.86
CA ILE A 29 -4.47 5.04 -9.80
C ILE A 29 -3.45 6.08 -10.23
N LEU A 30 -2.22 5.96 -9.77
CA LEU A 30 -1.17 6.93 -10.13
C LEU A 30 -0.88 6.90 -11.62
N ASN A 31 -0.83 5.72 -12.20
CA ASN A 31 -0.60 5.60 -13.64
C ASN A 31 -1.73 6.22 -14.45
N ALA A 32 -2.95 6.10 -13.96
CA ALA A 32 -4.11 6.64 -14.65
C ALA A 32 -4.19 8.15 -14.56
N THR A 33 -3.72 8.74 -13.45
CA THR A 33 -3.91 10.17 -13.20
C THR A 33 -2.69 11.01 -13.50
N SER A 34 -1.48 10.50 -13.30
CA SER A 34 -0.30 11.35 -13.38
C SER A 34 0.90 10.70 -14.05
N ASP A 35 0.77 9.47 -14.48
CA ASP A 35 1.87 8.74 -15.16
C ASP A 35 3.16 8.76 -14.34
N THR A 36 3.05 8.66 -13.03
CA THR A 36 4.17 8.70 -12.12
C THR A 36 4.39 7.32 -11.50
N ASN A 37 5.65 6.95 -11.32
CA ASN A 37 5.99 5.67 -10.67
C ASN A 37 5.83 5.78 -9.17
N LEU A 38 5.09 4.84 -8.61
CA LEU A 38 4.89 4.79 -7.16
C LEU A 38 6.22 4.66 -6.42
N GLU A 39 7.11 3.84 -6.93
CA GLU A 39 8.40 3.58 -6.29
C GLU A 39 9.29 4.82 -6.23
N ASP A 40 9.08 5.76 -7.13
CA ASP A 40 9.83 7.02 -7.13
C ASP A 40 9.30 8.02 -6.12
N MET A 41 8.06 7.86 -5.70
CA MET A 41 7.41 8.83 -4.80
C MET A 41 7.53 8.44 -3.35
N VAL A 42 7.51 7.15 -3.05
CA VAL A 42 7.44 6.67 -1.67
C VAL A 42 8.03 5.27 -1.60
N ASP A 43 8.64 4.95 -0.47
CA ASP A 43 9.18 3.61 -0.27
C ASP A 43 8.14 2.70 0.38
N ASP A 44 8.48 1.42 0.46
CA ASP A 44 7.56 0.41 1.01
C ASP A 44 7.27 0.64 2.48
N ASP A 45 8.22 1.17 3.23
CA ASP A 45 8.02 1.44 4.65
C ASP A 45 6.90 2.45 4.86
N ALA A 46 6.87 3.51 4.06
CA ALA A 46 5.81 4.51 4.14
C ALA A 46 4.47 3.91 3.72
N LEU A 47 4.47 3.09 2.69
CA LEU A 47 3.24 2.43 2.23
C LEU A 47 2.70 1.49 3.30
N HIS A 48 3.58 0.76 3.98
CA HIS A 48 3.18 -0.11 5.08
C HIS A 48 2.53 0.67 6.21
N ALA A 49 3.04 1.86 6.49
CA ALA A 49 2.46 2.72 7.51
C ALA A 49 1.03 3.12 7.15
N PHE A 50 0.80 3.51 5.91
CA PHE A 50 -0.55 3.83 5.43
C PHE A 50 -1.46 2.61 5.51
N TYR A 51 -0.95 1.47 5.11
CA TYR A 51 -1.73 0.24 5.11
C TYR A 51 -2.16 -0.14 6.53
N ARG A 52 -1.25 -0.04 7.48
CA ARG A 52 -1.54 -0.37 8.88
C ARG A 52 -2.53 0.59 9.49
N SER A 53 -2.52 1.84 9.04
CA SER A 53 -3.46 2.84 9.53
C SER A 53 -4.87 2.66 8.99
N GLY A 54 -5.05 1.74 8.04
CA GLY A 54 -6.36 1.49 7.47
C GLY A 54 -6.77 2.46 6.38
N GLU A 55 -5.82 3.19 5.82
CA GLU A 55 -6.12 4.13 4.76
C GLU A 55 -6.45 3.39 3.47
N SER A 56 -7.36 3.96 2.68
CA SER A 56 -7.71 3.38 1.40
C SER A 56 -6.64 3.70 0.35
N PRO A 57 -6.47 2.84 -0.66
CA PRO A 57 -5.52 3.13 -1.72
C PRO A 57 -5.86 4.42 -2.47
N GLU A 58 -7.14 4.73 -2.60
CA GLU A 58 -7.56 5.97 -3.23
C GLU A 58 -7.10 7.20 -2.45
N PHE A 59 -7.21 7.14 -1.14
CA PHE A 59 -6.75 8.23 -0.29
C PHE A 59 -5.24 8.42 -0.39
N VAL A 60 -4.51 7.31 -0.36
CA VAL A 60 -3.04 7.36 -0.43
C VAL A 60 -2.61 7.92 -1.78
N ALA A 61 -3.23 7.47 -2.86
CA ALA A 61 -2.90 7.98 -4.19
C ALA A 61 -3.16 9.47 -4.30
N ALA A 62 -4.26 9.95 -3.76
CA ALA A 62 -4.58 11.38 -3.75
C ALA A 62 -3.55 12.16 -2.95
N THR A 63 -3.13 11.63 -1.82
CA THR A 63 -2.12 12.27 -0.97
C THR A 63 -0.79 12.37 -1.71
N LEU A 64 -0.39 11.33 -2.38
CA LEU A 64 0.87 11.32 -3.13
C LEU A 64 0.82 12.28 -4.30
N CYS A 65 -0.32 12.40 -4.96
CA CYS A 65 -0.49 13.38 -6.03
C CYS A 65 -0.36 14.80 -5.50
N ASP A 66 -0.91 15.07 -4.32
CA ASP A 66 -0.78 16.37 -3.68
C ASP A 66 0.67 16.71 -3.39
N TRP A 67 1.43 15.74 -2.88
CA TRP A 67 2.84 15.95 -2.61
C TRP A 67 3.60 16.31 -3.87
N SER A 68 3.24 15.68 -4.97
CA SER A 68 3.88 15.94 -6.26
C SER A 68 3.65 17.38 -6.73
N TYR A 69 2.48 17.91 -6.44
CA TYR A 69 2.11 19.26 -6.84
C TYR A 69 2.81 20.34 -6.02
N GLN A 70 3.24 20.01 -4.84
CA GLN A 70 3.83 20.99 -3.94
C GLN A 70 5.30 21.26 -4.24
N ASP A 71 5.88 20.49 -5.10
CA ASP A 71 7.24 20.73 -5.55
C ASP A 71 7.27 21.77 -6.67
#